data_1f91e65d60db23a2b84fff730618fd8e
#
_entry.id   1f91e65d60db23a2b84fff730618fd8e
#
_cell.length_a   1.000
_cell.length_b   1.000
_cell.length_c   1.000
_cell.angle_alpha   90.00
_cell.angle_beta   90.00
_cell.angle_gamma   90.00
#
_symmetry.space_group_name_H-M   'P 1'
#
loop_
_entity.id
_entity.type
_entity.pdbx_description
1 polymer ?
#
loop_
_entity_poly.entity_id
_entity_poly.type
_entity_poly.pdbx_seq_one_letter_code
_entity_poly.pdbx_strand_id
1 'polypeptide(L)'
;MSIETIIAKYGLAALFLGAGIEGETVVVAGGLLSHKGLLPLPGAMAAAAAGSFVADQIFFSAGRYFRGKAWVKRQQQRPIFARALGLLERYPIGFIFAFRFIYGFRTISPIAIGTTRVETKLFLLINAIAAVVWGIVFTGIGYLFGHSFEKLIERFLPDKHAILIVGGAVVAVAAIVGAIHWWRTRGKAAT
;
A
#
# COMPACT_ATOMS: atom_id res chain seq x y z
N MET A 1 20.44 -14.60 -16.93
CA MET A 1 20.39 -14.04 -15.56
C MET A 1 19.45 -14.92 -14.76
N SER A 2 19.89 -15.43 -13.60
CA SER A 2 18.99 -16.20 -12.73
C SER A 2 17.95 -15.27 -12.10
N ILE A 3 16.78 -15.81 -11.69
CA ILE A 3 15.72 -15.07 -10.99
C ILE A 3 16.27 -14.43 -9.71
N GLU A 4 17.15 -15.13 -9.00
CA GLU A 4 17.84 -14.64 -7.80
C GLU A 4 18.66 -13.37 -8.07
N THR A 5 19.40 -13.33 -9.19
CA THR A 5 20.19 -12.15 -9.60
C THR A 5 19.29 -10.95 -9.90
N ILE A 6 18.13 -11.18 -10.50
CA ILE A 6 17.14 -10.13 -10.79
C ILE A 6 16.55 -9.59 -9.49
N ILE A 7 16.17 -10.48 -8.56
CA ILE A 7 15.62 -10.08 -7.24
C ILE A 7 16.68 -9.32 -6.44
N ALA A 8 17.91 -9.80 -6.38
CA ALA A 8 18.99 -9.11 -5.66
C ALA A 8 19.27 -7.71 -6.22
N LYS A 9 19.16 -7.52 -7.53
CA LYS A 9 19.45 -6.24 -8.19
C LYS A 9 18.29 -5.26 -8.16
N TYR A 10 17.07 -5.73 -8.38
CA TYR A 10 15.88 -4.87 -8.58
C TYR A 10 14.84 -5.01 -7.48
N GLY A 11 14.96 -6.00 -6.60
CA GLY A 11 13.92 -6.33 -5.61
C GLY A 11 13.60 -5.20 -4.64
N LEU A 12 14.61 -4.44 -4.19
CA LEU A 12 14.38 -3.28 -3.32
C LEU A 12 13.65 -2.14 -4.06
N ALA A 13 13.98 -1.90 -5.34
CA ALA A 13 13.27 -0.91 -6.14
C ALA A 13 11.82 -1.34 -6.43
N ALA A 14 11.62 -2.62 -6.75
CA ALA A 14 10.30 -3.19 -6.94
C ALA A 14 9.47 -3.13 -5.65
N LEU A 15 10.08 -3.40 -4.49
CA LEU A 15 9.46 -3.30 -3.18
C LEU A 15 9.07 -1.86 -2.84
N PHE A 16 9.94 -0.88 -3.14
CA PHE A 16 9.65 0.54 -2.98
C PHE A 16 8.42 0.97 -3.79
N LEU A 17 8.38 0.63 -5.09
CA LEU A 17 7.26 0.97 -5.96
C LEU A 17 5.99 0.22 -5.56
N GLY A 18 6.09 -1.08 -5.31
CA GLY A 18 4.98 -1.92 -4.91
C GLY A 18 4.38 -1.50 -3.56
N ALA A 19 5.22 -1.11 -2.60
CA ALA A 19 4.77 -0.57 -1.32
C ALA A 19 3.96 0.72 -1.47
N GLY A 20 4.25 1.53 -2.48
CA GLY A 20 3.48 2.74 -2.80
C GLY A 20 2.14 2.47 -3.49
N ILE A 21 2.05 1.41 -4.29
CA ILE A 21 0.88 1.11 -5.14
C ILE A 21 -0.10 0.16 -4.44
N GLU A 22 0.35 -1.03 -4.05
CA GLU A 22 -0.50 -2.10 -3.51
C GLU A 22 -0.44 -2.16 -1.97
N GLY A 23 0.74 -2.04 -1.40
CA GLY A 23 0.94 -1.95 0.05
C GLY A 23 1.27 -3.27 0.72
N GLU A 24 0.37 -3.77 1.58
CA GLU A 24 0.63 -4.83 2.56
C GLU A 24 1.14 -6.13 1.92
N THR A 25 0.51 -6.59 0.84
CA THR A 25 0.86 -7.86 0.18
C THR A 25 2.29 -7.85 -0.33
N VAL A 26 2.68 -6.77 -1.02
CA VAL A 26 4.04 -6.63 -1.58
C VAL A 26 5.08 -6.54 -0.46
N VAL A 27 4.75 -5.85 0.63
CA VAL A 27 5.68 -5.65 1.75
C VAL A 27 5.88 -6.95 2.55
N VAL A 28 4.81 -7.71 2.77
CA VAL A 28 4.89 -9.06 3.37
C VAL A 28 5.70 -9.99 2.47
N ALA A 29 5.50 -9.95 1.14
CA ALA A 29 6.32 -10.72 0.20
C ALA A 29 7.79 -10.30 0.24
N GLY A 30 8.09 -9.01 0.39
CA GLY A 30 9.45 -8.50 0.61
C GLY A 30 10.10 -9.06 1.88
N GLY A 31 9.32 -9.18 2.96
CA GLY A 31 9.76 -9.84 4.20
C GLY A 31 10.05 -11.33 4.00
N LEU A 32 9.21 -12.05 3.26
CA LEU A 32 9.41 -13.44 2.90
C LEU A 32 10.69 -13.62 2.05
N LEU A 33 10.93 -12.75 1.06
CA LEU A 33 12.16 -12.76 0.26
C LEU A 33 13.41 -12.48 1.10
N SER A 34 13.27 -11.62 2.12
CA SER A 34 14.35 -11.36 3.09
C SER A 34 14.61 -12.57 3.98
N HIS A 35 13.58 -13.32 4.38
CA HIS A 35 13.72 -14.59 5.11
C HIS A 35 14.53 -15.62 4.29
N LYS A 36 14.30 -15.67 2.96
CA LYS A 36 15.04 -16.53 2.03
C LYS A 36 16.46 -16.03 1.71
N GLY A 37 16.92 -14.93 2.30
CA GLY A 37 18.23 -14.35 2.05
C GLY A 37 18.38 -13.65 0.69
N LEU A 38 17.27 -13.48 -0.05
CA LEU A 38 17.28 -12.83 -1.38
C LEU A 38 17.30 -11.29 -1.29
N LEU A 39 16.84 -10.73 -0.17
CA LEU A 39 16.88 -9.30 0.10
C LEU A 39 17.43 -9.03 1.51
N PRO A 40 18.23 -7.97 1.72
CA PRO A 40 18.64 -7.57 3.06
C PRO A 40 17.43 -7.01 3.83
N LEU A 41 17.10 -7.62 4.98
CA LEU A 41 15.93 -7.26 5.79
C LEU A 41 15.84 -5.76 6.11
N PRO A 42 16.90 -5.08 6.59
CA PRO A 42 16.86 -3.64 6.83
C PRO A 42 16.58 -2.84 5.54
N GLY A 43 17.14 -3.28 4.42
CA GLY A 43 16.89 -2.68 3.11
C GLY A 43 15.44 -2.82 2.67
N ALA A 44 14.84 -4.00 2.89
CA ALA A 44 13.42 -4.24 2.60
C ALA A 44 12.51 -3.36 3.47
N MET A 45 12.78 -3.26 4.78
CA MET A 45 12.05 -2.37 5.70
C MET A 45 12.15 -0.90 5.26
N ALA A 46 13.35 -0.45 4.90
CA ALA A 46 13.58 0.93 4.43
C ALA A 46 12.87 1.21 3.10
N ALA A 47 12.96 0.30 2.13
CA ALA A 47 12.30 0.42 0.83
C ALA A 47 10.77 0.47 0.98
N ALA A 48 10.20 -0.41 1.81
CA ALA A 48 8.78 -0.43 2.11
C ALA A 48 8.31 0.88 2.77
N ALA A 49 9.02 1.33 3.80
CA ALA A 49 8.71 2.59 4.50
C ALA A 49 8.79 3.80 3.56
N ALA A 50 9.89 3.91 2.79
CA ALA A 50 10.11 5.05 1.89
C ALA A 50 9.11 5.07 0.73
N GLY A 51 8.82 3.92 0.10
CA GLY A 51 7.86 3.83 -1.00
C GLY A 51 6.45 4.21 -0.57
N SER A 52 6.03 3.69 0.57
CA SER A 52 4.76 4.03 1.20
C SER A 52 4.68 5.51 1.58
N PHE A 53 5.72 6.05 2.21
CA PHE A 53 5.79 7.46 2.60
C PHE A 53 5.67 8.39 1.39
N VAL A 54 6.44 8.13 0.32
CA VAL A 54 6.42 8.95 -0.91
C VAL A 54 5.03 8.93 -1.55
N ALA A 55 4.39 7.76 -1.66
CA ALA A 55 3.04 7.65 -2.21
C ALA A 55 2.03 8.50 -1.42
N ASP A 56 2.08 8.44 -0.08
CA ASP A 56 1.17 9.23 0.76
C ASP A 56 1.43 10.73 0.64
N GLN A 57 2.69 11.17 0.47
CA GLN A 57 2.99 12.58 0.22
C GLN A 57 2.42 13.05 -1.12
N ILE A 58 2.49 12.22 -2.16
CA ILE A 58 1.90 12.53 -3.46
C ILE A 58 0.37 12.66 -3.33
N PHE A 59 -0.29 11.70 -2.67
CA PHE A 59 -1.73 11.71 -2.45
C PHE A 59 -2.18 12.89 -1.59
N PHE A 60 -1.47 13.18 -0.50
CA PHE A 60 -1.73 14.34 0.36
C PHE A 60 -1.59 15.65 -0.42
N SER A 61 -0.51 15.79 -1.21
CA SER A 61 -0.25 16.98 -2.02
C SER A 61 -1.32 17.16 -3.10
N ALA A 62 -1.76 16.08 -3.74
CA ALA A 62 -2.89 16.11 -4.67
C ALA A 62 -4.17 16.58 -3.97
N GLY A 63 -4.50 16.04 -2.79
CA GLY A 63 -5.62 16.50 -1.97
C GLY A 63 -5.52 17.99 -1.64
N ARG A 64 -4.33 18.47 -1.28
CA ARG A 64 -4.04 19.88 -0.96
C ARG A 64 -4.24 20.79 -2.18
N TYR A 65 -3.76 20.38 -3.33
CA TYR A 65 -3.90 21.11 -4.58
C TYR A 65 -5.37 21.25 -5.02
N PHE A 66 -6.15 20.16 -4.91
CA PHE A 66 -7.54 20.13 -5.36
C PHE A 66 -8.56 20.58 -4.32
N ARG A 67 -8.17 20.95 -3.09
CA ARG A 67 -9.09 21.30 -1.99
C ARG A 67 -10.10 22.41 -2.32
N GLY A 68 -9.73 23.34 -3.22
CA GLY A 68 -10.59 24.45 -3.64
C GLY A 68 -11.66 24.09 -4.66
N LYS A 69 -11.58 22.92 -5.29
CA LYS A 69 -12.51 22.50 -6.35
C LYS A 69 -13.91 22.20 -5.80
N ALA A 70 -14.94 22.59 -6.54
CA ALA A 70 -16.34 22.44 -6.13
C ALA A 70 -16.73 20.98 -5.82
N TRP A 71 -16.22 20.01 -6.59
CA TRP A 71 -16.48 18.60 -6.37
C TRP A 71 -15.91 18.09 -5.05
N VAL A 72 -14.73 18.58 -4.60
CA VAL A 72 -14.15 18.24 -3.30
C VAL A 72 -15.04 18.76 -2.18
N LYS A 73 -15.46 20.03 -2.24
CA LYS A 73 -16.37 20.63 -1.26
C LYS A 73 -17.67 19.85 -1.15
N ARG A 74 -18.21 19.38 -2.29
CA ARG A 74 -19.43 18.54 -2.32
C ARG A 74 -19.21 17.17 -1.64
N GLN A 75 -18.02 16.54 -1.81
CA GLN A 75 -17.71 15.28 -1.14
C GLN A 75 -17.53 15.48 0.38
N GLN A 76 -16.94 16.58 0.81
CA GLN A 76 -16.77 16.89 2.24
C GLN A 76 -18.11 17.04 2.98
N GLN A 77 -19.19 17.40 2.30
CA GLN A 77 -20.53 17.51 2.85
C GLN A 77 -21.24 16.16 3.06
N ARG A 78 -20.71 15.06 2.53
CA ARG A 78 -21.28 13.73 2.74
C ARG A 78 -21.13 13.30 4.21
N PRO A 79 -22.17 12.71 4.84
CA PRO A 79 -22.15 12.41 6.28
C PRO A 79 -20.97 11.54 6.73
N ILE A 80 -20.58 10.55 5.92
CA ILE A 80 -19.43 9.66 6.20
C ILE A 80 -18.12 10.45 6.19
N PHE A 81 -17.95 11.32 5.19
CA PHE A 81 -16.77 12.15 5.05
C PHE A 81 -16.68 13.20 6.15
N ALA A 82 -17.81 13.84 6.49
CA ALA A 82 -17.90 14.82 7.57
C ALA A 82 -17.53 14.21 8.94
N ARG A 83 -17.98 12.97 9.22
CA ARG A 83 -17.60 12.24 10.45
C ARG A 83 -16.10 11.95 10.51
N ALA A 84 -15.52 11.48 9.39
CA ALA A 84 -14.07 11.22 9.30
C ALA A 84 -13.25 12.50 9.49
N LEU A 85 -13.70 13.61 8.90
CA LEU A 85 -13.08 14.92 9.09
C LEU A 85 -13.18 15.41 10.54
N GLY A 86 -14.35 15.26 11.19
CA GLY A 86 -14.51 15.60 12.60
C GLY A 86 -13.61 14.78 13.52
N LEU A 87 -13.40 13.50 13.23
CA LEU A 87 -12.45 12.66 13.97
C LEU A 87 -11.00 13.11 13.74
N LEU A 88 -10.64 13.47 12.50
CA LEU A 88 -9.34 14.01 12.15
C LEU A 88 -9.07 15.34 12.86
N GLU A 89 -10.06 16.26 12.92
CA GLU A 89 -9.92 17.54 13.59
C GLU A 89 -9.75 17.39 15.11
N ARG A 90 -10.46 16.40 15.69
CA ARG A 90 -10.37 16.13 17.13
C ARG A 90 -9.09 15.40 17.53
N TYR A 91 -8.59 14.48 16.68
CA TYR A 91 -7.43 13.63 16.97
C TYR A 91 -6.48 13.54 15.76
N PRO A 92 -5.87 14.64 15.31
CA PRO A 92 -5.12 14.65 14.04
C PRO A 92 -3.95 13.68 14.04
N ILE A 93 -3.19 13.62 15.13
CA ILE A 93 -2.01 12.73 15.25
C ILE A 93 -2.44 11.27 15.19
N GLY A 94 -3.43 10.89 16.00
CA GLY A 94 -3.94 9.52 16.05
C GLY A 94 -4.53 9.08 14.72
N PHE A 95 -5.29 9.94 14.06
CA PHE A 95 -5.88 9.64 12.75
C PHE A 95 -4.82 9.47 11.66
N ILE A 96 -3.82 10.38 11.59
CA ILE A 96 -2.72 10.32 10.63
C ILE A 96 -1.87 9.07 10.84
N PHE A 97 -1.73 8.61 12.07
CA PHE A 97 -1.01 7.37 12.36
C PHE A 97 -1.84 6.13 12.01
N ALA A 98 -3.11 6.10 12.43
CA ALA A 98 -3.96 4.91 12.40
C ALA A 98 -4.48 4.57 10.99
N PHE A 99 -4.71 5.54 10.09
CA PHE A 99 -5.31 5.27 8.78
C PHE A 99 -4.51 4.25 7.97
N ARG A 100 -3.22 4.19 8.20
CA ARG A 100 -2.28 3.32 7.49
C ARG A 100 -2.49 1.84 7.80
N PHE A 101 -3.04 1.54 8.98
CA PHE A 101 -3.32 0.18 9.44
C PHE A 101 -4.74 -0.28 9.10
N ILE A 102 -5.56 0.60 8.49
CA ILE A 102 -6.94 0.28 8.11
C ILE A 102 -6.96 -0.03 6.62
N TYR A 103 -7.19 -1.29 6.28
CA TYR A 103 -7.25 -1.74 4.89
C TYR A 103 -8.29 -0.93 4.08
N GLY A 104 -7.91 -0.53 2.86
CA GLY A 104 -8.77 0.26 1.96
C GLY A 104 -8.81 1.77 2.24
N PHE A 105 -8.38 2.24 3.42
CA PHE A 105 -8.34 3.67 3.75
C PHE A 105 -7.03 4.34 3.37
N ARG A 106 -6.00 3.59 3.10
CA ARG A 106 -4.65 4.06 2.90
C ARG A 106 -4.51 5.05 1.72
N THR A 107 -5.15 4.79 0.60
CA THR A 107 -5.08 5.69 -0.58
C THR A 107 -5.96 6.92 -0.42
N ILE A 108 -7.16 6.74 0.15
CA ILE A 108 -8.17 7.79 0.26
C ILE A 108 -7.84 8.77 1.38
N SER A 109 -7.31 8.27 2.51
CA SER A 109 -7.05 9.10 3.69
C SER A 109 -6.04 10.21 3.49
N PRO A 110 -4.85 10.00 2.87
CA PRO A 110 -3.92 11.09 2.60
C PRO A 110 -4.53 12.19 1.72
N ILE A 111 -5.31 11.80 0.68
CA ILE A 111 -6.04 12.75 -0.16
C ILE A 111 -7.03 13.54 0.70
N ALA A 112 -7.84 12.85 1.50
CA ALA A 112 -8.84 13.46 2.37
C ALA A 112 -8.19 14.43 3.37
N ILE A 113 -7.12 14.00 4.06
CA ILE A 113 -6.35 14.85 4.98
C ILE A 113 -5.79 16.08 4.27
N GLY A 114 -5.28 15.90 3.03
CA GLY A 114 -4.78 16.99 2.20
C GLY A 114 -5.84 18.07 1.92
N THR A 115 -7.12 17.73 1.86
CA THR A 115 -8.20 18.71 1.65
C THR A 115 -8.53 19.53 2.91
N THR A 116 -8.03 19.15 4.08
CA THR A 116 -8.31 19.80 5.37
C THR A 116 -7.32 20.92 5.70
N ARG A 117 -7.46 21.49 6.91
CA ARG A 117 -6.55 22.51 7.45
C ARG A 117 -5.31 21.93 8.15
N VAL A 118 -5.14 20.59 8.17
CA VAL A 118 -3.97 19.94 8.78
C VAL A 118 -2.69 20.52 8.20
N GLU A 119 -1.76 20.92 9.05
CA GLU A 119 -0.48 21.47 8.61
C GLU A 119 0.35 20.41 7.87
N THR A 120 0.94 20.80 6.73
CA THR A 120 1.78 19.91 5.92
C THR A 120 2.96 19.34 6.72
N LYS A 121 3.58 20.16 7.60
CA LYS A 121 4.69 19.71 8.45
C LYS A 121 4.26 18.64 9.45
N LEU A 122 3.08 18.81 10.07
CA LEU A 122 2.51 17.81 10.98
C LEU A 122 2.23 16.50 10.25
N PHE A 123 1.56 16.56 9.09
CA PHE A 123 1.30 15.37 8.28
C PHE A 123 2.60 14.67 7.90
N LEU A 124 3.58 15.40 7.38
CA LEU A 124 4.88 14.85 6.95
C LEU A 124 5.58 14.12 8.11
N LEU A 125 5.66 14.75 9.30
CA LEU A 125 6.35 14.16 10.45
C LEU A 125 5.66 12.89 10.95
N ILE A 126 4.34 12.97 11.21
CA ILE A 126 3.59 11.83 11.75
C ILE A 126 3.51 10.71 10.71
N ASN A 127 3.30 11.04 9.44
CA ASN A 127 3.28 10.06 8.37
C ASN A 127 4.64 9.38 8.16
N ALA A 128 5.76 10.08 8.32
CA ALA A 128 7.10 9.48 8.27
C ALA A 128 7.29 8.43 9.38
N ILE A 129 6.94 8.78 10.62
CA ILE A 129 7.00 7.84 11.75
C ILE A 129 6.09 6.63 11.49
N ALA A 130 4.84 6.88 11.09
CA ALA A 130 3.88 5.82 10.79
C ALA A 130 4.36 4.91 9.64
N ALA A 131 5.02 5.47 8.61
CA ALA A 131 5.57 4.71 7.50
C ALA A 131 6.69 3.77 7.95
N VAL A 132 7.59 4.26 8.80
CA VAL A 132 8.68 3.45 9.36
C VAL A 132 8.10 2.30 10.21
N VAL A 133 7.19 2.60 11.13
CA VAL A 133 6.56 1.58 11.98
C VAL A 133 5.83 0.54 11.10
N TRP A 134 5.04 1.00 10.13
CA TRP A 134 4.31 0.12 9.22
C TRP A 134 5.25 -0.76 8.37
N GLY A 135 6.32 -0.19 7.81
CA GLY A 135 7.31 -0.92 7.02
C GLY A 135 8.01 -2.01 7.85
N ILE A 136 8.39 -1.69 9.10
CA ILE A 136 8.99 -2.65 10.03
C ILE A 136 8.00 -3.77 10.37
N VAL A 137 6.77 -3.43 10.73
CA VAL A 137 5.75 -4.39 11.14
C VAL A 137 5.41 -5.36 10.01
N PHE A 138 5.04 -4.87 8.84
CA PHE A 138 4.59 -5.73 7.73
C PHE A 138 5.74 -6.52 7.09
N THR A 139 6.94 -5.91 6.92
CA THR A 139 8.12 -6.66 6.48
C THR A 139 8.53 -7.69 7.53
N GLY A 140 8.47 -7.34 8.83
CA GLY A 140 8.75 -8.23 9.94
C GLY A 140 7.78 -9.41 10.01
N ILE A 141 6.48 -9.18 9.79
CA ILE A 141 5.47 -10.25 9.66
C ILE A 141 5.88 -11.20 8.54
N GLY A 142 6.17 -10.70 7.33
CA GLY A 142 6.60 -11.54 6.22
C GLY A 142 7.86 -12.34 6.54
N TYR A 143 8.83 -11.74 7.21
CA TYR A 143 10.06 -12.38 7.62
C TYR A 143 9.85 -13.48 8.68
N LEU A 144 9.10 -13.20 9.73
CA LEU A 144 8.86 -14.14 10.83
C LEU A 144 7.96 -15.32 10.43
N PHE A 145 6.96 -15.05 9.60
CA PHE A 145 6.05 -16.10 9.10
C PHE A 145 6.56 -16.80 7.85
N GLY A 146 7.73 -16.41 7.31
CA GLY A 146 8.33 -17.01 6.12
C GLY A 146 8.43 -18.52 6.20
N HIS A 147 8.90 -19.06 7.34
CA HIS A 147 9.00 -20.49 7.57
C HIS A 147 7.63 -21.21 7.64
N SER A 148 6.62 -20.58 8.21
CA SER A 148 5.25 -21.14 8.27
C SER A 148 4.59 -21.09 6.88
N PHE A 149 4.85 -20.07 6.09
CA PHE A 149 4.40 -19.96 4.69
C PHE A 149 5.08 -21.00 3.80
N GLU A 150 6.37 -21.28 3.98
CA GLU A 150 7.06 -22.34 3.24
C GLU A 150 6.42 -23.69 3.48
N LYS A 151 6.21 -24.08 4.75
CA LYS A 151 5.53 -25.33 5.10
C LYS A 151 4.10 -25.41 4.53
N LEU A 152 3.39 -24.29 4.51
CA LEU A 152 2.04 -24.23 3.96
C LEU A 152 2.06 -24.41 2.44
N ILE A 153 2.96 -23.72 1.73
CA ILE A 153 3.13 -23.83 0.29
C ILE A 153 3.56 -25.26 -0.09
N GLU A 154 4.56 -25.83 0.59
CA GLU A 154 5.00 -27.20 0.36
C GLU A 154 3.88 -28.23 0.59
N ARG A 155 3.02 -28.00 1.58
CA ARG A 155 1.89 -28.90 1.89
C ARG A 155 0.75 -28.81 0.86
N PHE A 156 0.45 -27.63 0.33
CA PHE A 156 -0.67 -27.40 -0.58
C PHE A 156 -0.24 -27.35 -2.06
N LEU A 157 1.04 -27.08 -2.34
CA LEU A 157 1.58 -26.93 -3.69
C LEU A 157 2.93 -27.67 -3.79
N PRO A 158 2.90 -29.00 -3.75
CA PRO A 158 4.14 -29.81 -3.73
C PRO A 158 4.95 -29.74 -5.02
N ASP A 159 4.39 -29.17 -6.10
CA ASP A 159 5.02 -29.11 -7.41
C ASP A 159 5.27 -27.64 -7.83
N LYS A 160 6.48 -27.36 -8.36
CA LYS A 160 6.86 -26.03 -8.87
C LYS A 160 5.92 -25.52 -9.97
N HIS A 161 5.34 -26.45 -10.75
CA HIS A 161 4.33 -26.13 -11.75
C HIS A 161 3.01 -25.66 -11.14
N ALA A 162 2.60 -26.20 -9.99
CA ALA A 162 1.40 -25.77 -9.29
C ALA A 162 1.52 -24.33 -8.78
N ILE A 163 2.70 -23.92 -8.31
CA ILE A 163 2.98 -22.53 -7.89
C ILE A 163 2.86 -21.55 -9.07
N LEU A 164 3.39 -21.93 -10.24
CA LEU A 164 3.28 -21.11 -11.46
C LEU A 164 1.84 -21.01 -11.96
N ILE A 165 1.07 -22.11 -11.89
CA ILE A 165 -0.33 -22.15 -12.30
C ILE A 165 -1.19 -21.29 -11.37
N VAL A 166 -1.02 -21.43 -10.05
CA VAL A 166 -1.77 -20.63 -9.07
C VAL A 166 -1.37 -19.16 -9.15
N GLY A 167 -0.07 -18.84 -9.23
CA GLY A 167 0.42 -17.48 -9.43
C GLY A 167 -0.09 -16.87 -10.74
N GLY A 168 -0.05 -17.62 -11.83
CA GLY A 168 -0.60 -17.20 -13.11
C GLY A 168 -2.12 -17.02 -13.08
N ALA A 169 -2.85 -17.88 -12.38
CA ALA A 169 -4.29 -17.76 -12.21
C ALA A 169 -4.68 -16.52 -11.39
N VAL A 170 -3.95 -16.21 -10.31
CA VAL A 170 -4.18 -15.01 -9.50
C VAL A 170 -3.94 -13.76 -10.34
N VAL A 171 -2.85 -13.69 -11.12
CA VAL A 171 -2.57 -12.58 -12.03
C VAL A 171 -3.64 -12.44 -13.10
N ALA A 172 -4.07 -13.56 -13.69
CA ALA A 172 -5.14 -13.57 -14.71
C ALA A 172 -6.47 -13.09 -14.14
N VAL A 173 -6.86 -13.53 -12.93
CA VAL A 173 -8.08 -13.08 -12.25
C VAL A 173 -7.98 -11.58 -11.92
N ALA A 174 -6.86 -11.10 -11.42
CA ALA A 174 -6.64 -9.67 -11.16
C ALA A 174 -6.74 -8.84 -12.45
N ALA A 175 -6.16 -9.32 -13.56
CA ALA A 175 -6.25 -8.67 -14.86
C ALA A 175 -7.67 -8.65 -15.40
N ILE A 176 -8.43 -9.75 -15.27
CA ILE A 176 -9.83 -9.85 -15.68
C ILE A 176 -10.71 -8.90 -14.86
N VAL A 177 -10.56 -8.90 -13.53
CA VAL A 177 -11.30 -8.00 -12.63
C VAL A 177 -10.97 -6.54 -12.95
N GLY A 178 -9.70 -6.22 -13.19
CA GLY A 178 -9.26 -4.89 -13.61
C GLY A 178 -9.87 -4.48 -14.96
N ALA A 179 -9.89 -5.39 -15.95
CA ALA A 179 -10.48 -5.14 -17.26
C ALA A 179 -12.00 -4.95 -17.20
N ILE A 180 -12.70 -5.76 -16.40
CA ILE A 180 -14.15 -5.64 -16.19
C ILE A 180 -14.48 -4.31 -15.49
N HIS A 181 -13.70 -3.93 -14.48
CA HIS A 181 -13.87 -2.66 -13.79
C HIS A 181 -13.67 -1.47 -14.73
N TRP A 182 -12.61 -1.50 -15.54
CA TRP A 182 -12.31 -0.49 -16.53
C TRP A 182 -13.41 -0.38 -17.62
N TRP A 183 -13.96 -1.50 -18.07
CA TRP A 183 -15.03 -1.53 -19.08
C TRP A 183 -16.34 -0.97 -18.51
N ARG A 184 -16.67 -1.31 -17.27
CA ARG A 184 -17.86 -0.79 -16.57
C ARG A 184 -17.77 0.73 -16.30
N THR A 185 -16.57 1.25 -16.08
CA THR A 185 -16.38 2.69 -15.87
C THR A 185 -16.46 3.49 -17.17
N ARG A 186 -16.03 2.91 -18.30
CA ARG A 186 -16.18 3.54 -19.63
C ARG A 186 -17.62 3.56 -20.13
N GLY A 187 -18.42 2.55 -19.87
CA GLY A 187 -19.83 2.48 -20.29
C GLY A 187 -20.72 3.52 -19.60
N LYS A 188 -20.31 4.10 -18.47
CA LYS A 188 -21.06 5.16 -17.75
C LYS A 188 -20.67 6.60 -18.15
N ALA A 189 -19.69 6.77 -19.01
CA ALA A 189 -19.27 8.07 -19.52
C ALA A 189 -19.87 8.40 -20.91
N ALA A 190 -20.64 7.47 -21.48
CA ALA A 190 -21.23 7.61 -22.83
C ALA A 190 -22.78 7.75 -22.82
N THR A 191 -23.40 7.89 -21.64
CA THR A 191 -24.81 8.26 -21.45
C THR A 191 -24.90 9.51 -20.57
#